data_6f729fc3bb6cb7d62c76ce8c7da86283
#
_entry.id   6f729fc3bb6cb7d62c76ce8c7da86283
#
_cell.length_a   1.000
_cell.length_b   1.000
_cell.length_c   1.000
_cell.angle_alpha   90.00
_cell.angle_beta   90.00
_cell.angle_gamma   90.00
#
_symmetry.space_group_name_H-M   'P 1'
#
loop_
_entity.id
_entity.type
_entity.pdbx_description
1 polymer ?
#
loop_
_entity_poly.entity_id
_entity_poly.type
_entity_poly.pdbx_seq_one_letter_code
_entity_poly.pdbx_strand_id
1 'polypeptide(L)'
;MHMSMDKFIEKALKGEGDSDRHFITLYAMALASRGKNYVELGVREGHTTEPLYEAAKANGGKLWSVDINQPTEFQPYVNGFLDLNHYEFVQDDSIHFLKMWPKDEKIDVVFVDDWHSYRHVKHQLQYLDQLVGPSSIILLHDLMYGNTEPFYHSDLAHGGDQWDEGGPYRAVAELNPQFWEWSTLPWNNGLTILRKKYSNKYHRR
;
A
#
# COMPACT_ATOMS: atom_id res chain seq x y z
N MET A 1 21.70 9.80 -6.59
CA MET A 1 21.49 10.83 -5.56
C MET A 1 20.71 10.15 -4.44
N HIS A 2 21.31 9.95 -3.27
CA HIS A 2 20.57 9.40 -2.13
C HIS A 2 19.55 10.47 -1.73
N MET A 3 18.25 10.16 -1.82
CA MET A 3 17.26 11.01 -1.18
C MET A 3 17.46 10.92 0.33
N SER A 4 17.69 12.06 0.96
CA SER A 4 17.92 12.08 2.39
C SER A 4 16.59 11.91 3.11
N MET A 5 16.60 11.23 4.24
CA MET A 5 15.46 11.16 5.17
C MET A 5 14.87 12.55 5.46
N ASP A 6 15.69 13.61 5.38
CA ASP A 6 15.29 15.00 5.56
C ASP A 6 14.14 15.42 4.64
N LYS A 7 14.14 14.91 3.38
CA LYS A 7 13.05 15.19 2.44
C LYS A 7 11.71 14.59 2.90
N PHE A 8 11.71 13.37 3.44
CA PHE A 8 10.51 12.75 3.97
C PHE A 8 10.01 13.46 5.23
N ILE A 9 10.94 13.90 6.08
CA ILE A 9 10.63 14.72 7.25
C ILE A 9 10.03 16.05 6.83
N GLU A 10 10.62 16.73 5.85
CA GLU A 10 10.11 18.00 5.32
C GLU A 10 8.69 17.86 4.76
N LYS A 11 8.42 16.84 3.94
CA LYS A 11 7.09 16.56 3.41
C LYS A 11 6.08 16.26 4.53
N ALA A 12 6.46 15.42 5.50
CA ALA A 12 5.61 15.09 6.62
C ALA A 12 5.27 16.30 7.50
N LEU A 13 6.21 17.25 7.64
CA LEU A 13 5.98 18.50 8.39
C LEU A 13 5.08 19.47 7.63
N LYS A 14 5.19 19.56 6.30
CA LYS A 14 4.30 20.39 5.47
C LYS A 14 2.87 19.85 5.48
N GLY A 15 2.71 18.54 5.30
CA GLY A 15 1.42 17.86 5.36
C GLY A 15 0.40 18.38 4.33
N GLU A 16 0.87 18.78 3.14
CA GLU A 16 0.04 19.37 2.07
C GLU A 16 -0.67 18.30 1.23
N GLY A 17 -0.04 17.13 1.08
CA GLY A 17 -0.61 15.99 0.37
C GLY A 17 -1.41 15.05 1.27
N ASP A 18 -2.26 14.25 0.68
CA ASP A 18 -3.14 13.30 1.36
C ASP A 18 -2.42 12.15 2.07
N SER A 19 -1.16 11.86 1.68
CA SER A 19 -0.31 10.82 2.29
C SER A 19 0.99 11.34 2.92
N ASP A 20 1.25 12.65 2.88
CA ASP A 20 2.54 13.23 3.28
C ASP A 20 2.97 12.87 4.72
N ARG A 21 2.02 12.87 5.67
CA ARG A 21 2.31 12.53 7.08
C ARG A 21 2.66 11.07 7.29
N HIS A 22 2.42 10.23 6.29
CA HIS A 22 2.72 8.81 6.34
C HIS A 22 4.08 8.44 5.76
N PHE A 23 4.77 9.34 5.05
CA PHE A 23 6.03 9.03 4.36
C PHE A 23 7.10 8.41 5.25
N ILE A 24 7.28 8.96 6.46
CA ILE A 24 8.25 8.42 7.42
C ILE A 24 7.84 7.01 7.84
N THR A 25 6.55 6.80 8.10
CA THR A 25 6.00 5.48 8.48
C THR A 25 6.14 4.48 7.33
N LEU A 26 5.77 4.87 6.10
CA LEU A 26 5.92 4.02 4.91
C LEU A 26 7.37 3.59 4.72
N TYR A 27 8.31 4.54 4.73
CA TYR A 27 9.72 4.25 4.61
C TYR A 27 10.24 3.34 5.74
N ALA A 28 9.94 3.69 7.00
CA ALA A 28 10.45 2.97 8.16
C ALA A 28 9.92 1.52 8.22
N MET A 29 8.63 1.32 7.97
CA MET A 29 8.01 -0.01 7.96
C MET A 29 8.53 -0.85 6.79
N ALA A 30 8.61 -0.26 5.61
CA ALA A 30 9.15 -0.91 4.43
C ALA A 30 10.63 -1.28 4.61
N LEU A 31 11.45 -0.38 5.15
CA LEU A 31 12.87 -0.64 5.41
C LEU A 31 13.07 -1.75 6.48
N ALA A 32 12.30 -1.68 7.57
CA ALA A 32 12.40 -2.62 8.68
C ALA A 32 11.97 -4.05 8.29
N SER A 33 11.15 -4.21 7.26
CA SER A 33 10.72 -5.53 6.74
C SER A 33 11.90 -6.38 6.27
N ARG A 34 12.97 -5.74 5.79
CA ARG A 34 14.11 -6.40 5.10
C ARG A 34 13.68 -7.27 3.92
N GLY A 35 12.53 -6.96 3.35
CA GLY A 35 11.93 -7.68 2.24
C GLY A 35 12.68 -7.53 0.93
N LYS A 36 12.28 -8.30 -0.05
CA LYS A 36 12.78 -8.24 -1.43
C LYS A 36 11.68 -7.85 -2.42
N ASN A 37 10.45 -8.23 -2.15
CA ASN A 37 9.31 -8.03 -3.02
C ASN A 37 8.38 -6.97 -2.40
N TYR A 38 8.39 -5.77 -3.00
CA TYR A 38 7.56 -4.63 -2.61
C TYR A 38 6.54 -4.36 -3.70
N VAL A 39 5.29 -4.15 -3.33
CA VAL A 39 4.21 -3.85 -4.27
C VAL A 39 3.47 -2.61 -3.81
N GLU A 40 3.24 -1.68 -4.72
CA GLU A 40 2.39 -0.51 -4.58
C GLU A 40 1.21 -0.65 -5.54
N LEU A 41 0.00 -0.60 -5.02
CA LEU A 41 -1.25 -0.63 -5.77
C LEU A 41 -1.89 0.75 -5.70
N GLY A 42 -1.91 1.45 -6.83
CA GLY A 42 -2.23 2.88 -6.94
C GLY A 42 -0.98 3.75 -6.85
N VAL A 43 -0.67 4.44 -7.94
CA VAL A 43 0.55 5.27 -8.07
C VAL A 43 0.21 6.75 -8.18
N ARG A 44 -0.79 7.09 -8.97
CA ARG A 44 -1.21 8.45 -9.24
C ARG A 44 -0.01 9.33 -9.63
N GLU A 45 0.38 10.34 -8.82
CA GLU A 45 1.58 11.17 -9.04
C GLU A 45 2.88 10.56 -8.47
N GLY A 46 2.84 9.36 -7.88
CA GLY A 46 4.01 8.65 -7.37
C GLY A 46 4.59 9.19 -6.06
N HIS A 47 3.80 9.88 -5.26
CA HIS A 47 4.27 10.44 -4.00
C HIS A 47 4.70 9.36 -3.02
N THR A 48 3.93 8.29 -2.89
CA THR A 48 4.20 7.14 -2.01
C THR A 48 5.21 6.17 -2.61
N THR A 49 5.37 6.18 -3.93
CA THR A 49 6.40 5.40 -4.64
C THR A 49 7.80 5.73 -4.11
N GLU A 50 8.07 6.99 -3.83
CA GLU A 50 9.40 7.48 -3.43
C GLU A 50 9.91 6.82 -2.13
N PRO A 51 9.19 6.87 -0.98
CA PRO A 51 9.64 6.21 0.25
C PRO A 51 9.68 4.68 0.13
N LEU A 52 8.76 4.07 -0.63
CA LEU A 52 8.75 2.63 -0.85
C LEU A 52 9.94 2.16 -1.70
N TYR A 53 10.26 2.91 -2.76
CA TYR A 53 11.41 2.63 -3.63
C TYR A 53 12.74 2.74 -2.86
N GLU A 54 12.94 3.80 -2.10
CA GLU A 54 14.18 3.97 -1.31
C GLU A 54 14.35 2.85 -0.28
N ALA A 55 13.27 2.40 0.35
CA ALA A 55 13.31 1.26 1.26
C ALA A 55 13.61 -0.05 0.53
N ALA A 56 12.96 -0.31 -0.59
CA ALA A 56 13.21 -1.50 -1.41
C ALA A 56 14.67 -1.55 -1.88
N LYS A 57 15.18 -0.45 -2.43
CA LYS A 57 16.57 -0.32 -2.88
C LYS A 57 17.57 -0.51 -1.76
N ALA A 58 17.35 0.09 -0.58
CA ALA A 58 18.21 -0.08 0.58
C ALA A 58 18.29 -1.54 1.06
N ASN A 59 17.20 -2.29 0.91
CA ASN A 59 17.14 -3.72 1.22
C ASN A 59 17.64 -4.62 0.06
N GLY A 60 18.05 -4.04 -1.08
CA GLY A 60 18.41 -4.79 -2.29
C GLY A 60 17.25 -5.60 -2.85
N GLY A 61 16.03 -5.10 -2.67
CA GLY A 61 14.78 -5.63 -3.20
C GLY A 61 14.31 -4.84 -4.43
N LYS A 62 13.09 -5.09 -4.86
CA LYS A 62 12.44 -4.42 -6.00
C LYS A 62 11.03 -3.98 -5.62
N LEU A 63 10.64 -2.79 -6.06
CA LEU A 63 9.30 -2.25 -5.99
C LEU A 63 8.61 -2.39 -7.35
N TRP A 64 7.44 -3.01 -7.35
CA TRP A 64 6.50 -2.99 -8.45
C TRP A 64 5.37 -2.01 -8.10
N SER A 65 5.28 -0.91 -8.87
CA SER A 65 4.20 0.08 -8.73
C SER A 65 3.18 -0.14 -9.83
N VAL A 66 1.95 -0.43 -9.44
CA VAL A 66 0.86 -0.86 -10.33
C VAL A 66 -0.22 0.21 -10.38
N ASP A 67 -0.57 0.66 -11.58
CA ASP A 67 -1.68 1.59 -11.82
C ASP A 67 -2.29 1.34 -13.20
N ILE A 68 -3.59 1.56 -13.34
CA ILE A 68 -4.27 1.51 -14.64
C ILE A 68 -3.84 2.66 -15.56
N ASN A 69 -3.38 3.77 -14.99
CA ASN A 69 -2.89 4.95 -15.68
C ASN A 69 -1.38 5.08 -15.52
N GLN A 70 -0.71 5.44 -16.61
CA GLN A 70 0.69 5.76 -16.51
C GLN A 70 0.87 7.10 -15.79
N PRO A 71 1.74 7.18 -14.76
CA PRO A 71 1.99 8.43 -14.05
C PRO A 71 2.70 9.43 -14.97
N THR A 72 2.02 10.54 -15.28
CA THR A 72 2.55 11.56 -16.19
C THR A 72 3.39 12.62 -15.48
N GLU A 73 3.20 12.79 -14.18
CA GLU A 73 3.81 13.86 -13.38
C GLU A 73 4.88 13.35 -12.41
N PHE A 74 5.03 12.05 -12.25
CA PHE A 74 6.05 11.47 -11.38
C PHE A 74 7.45 11.69 -11.99
N GLN A 75 8.09 12.79 -11.62
CA GLN A 75 9.35 13.25 -12.20
C GLN A 75 10.50 12.22 -12.10
N PRO A 76 10.69 11.48 -10.99
CA PRO A 76 11.70 10.43 -10.94
C PRO A 76 11.52 9.34 -12.00
N TYR A 77 10.27 8.94 -12.28
CA TYR A 77 9.95 7.98 -13.34
C TYR A 77 10.14 8.59 -14.73
N VAL A 78 9.55 9.77 -14.96
CA VAL A 78 9.62 10.47 -16.27
C VAL A 78 11.07 10.81 -16.66
N ASN A 79 11.91 11.17 -15.70
CA ASN A 79 13.31 11.54 -15.93
C ASN A 79 14.29 10.35 -15.87
N GLY A 80 13.81 9.11 -15.67
CA GLY A 80 14.67 7.93 -15.63
C GLY A 80 15.63 7.86 -14.44
N PHE A 81 15.30 8.50 -13.31
CA PHE A 81 16.13 8.46 -12.09
C PHE A 81 15.98 7.18 -11.29
N LEU A 82 14.97 6.37 -11.58
CA LEU A 82 14.74 5.10 -10.90
C LEU A 82 15.63 4.01 -11.51
N ASP A 83 16.32 3.30 -10.65
CA ASP A 83 17.11 2.14 -11.04
C ASP A 83 16.18 0.96 -11.33
N LEU A 84 16.09 0.53 -12.58
CA LEU A 84 15.24 -0.55 -13.05
C LEU A 84 15.56 -1.92 -12.42
N ASN A 85 16.72 -2.08 -11.80
CA ASN A 85 17.01 -3.26 -10.99
C ASN A 85 16.19 -3.29 -9.70
N HIS A 86 15.72 -2.12 -9.23
CA HIS A 86 15.00 -1.94 -7.99
C HIS A 86 13.58 -1.39 -8.17
N TYR A 87 13.16 -1.09 -9.40
CA TYR A 87 11.86 -0.51 -9.71
C TYR A 87 11.28 -1.04 -11.01
N GLU A 88 9.97 -1.23 -11.02
CA GLU A 88 9.18 -1.50 -12.22
C GLU A 88 7.81 -0.85 -12.09
N PHE A 89 7.41 -0.10 -13.12
CA PHE A 89 6.04 0.34 -13.26
C PHE A 89 5.28 -0.67 -14.12
N VAL A 90 4.12 -1.11 -13.63
CA VAL A 90 3.24 -2.05 -14.32
C VAL A 90 1.91 -1.36 -14.59
N GLN A 91 1.61 -1.08 -15.85
CA GLN A 91 0.31 -0.54 -16.24
C GLN A 91 -0.70 -1.69 -16.31
N ASP A 92 -1.44 -1.90 -15.22
CA ASP A 92 -2.41 -2.99 -15.11
C ASP A 92 -3.47 -2.68 -14.03
N ASP A 93 -4.55 -3.44 -14.04
CA ASP A 93 -5.47 -3.54 -12.91
C ASP A 93 -4.81 -4.26 -11.73
N SER A 94 -4.93 -3.71 -10.53
CA SER A 94 -4.25 -4.24 -9.34
C SER A 94 -4.70 -5.66 -8.97
N ILE A 95 -5.98 -5.99 -9.16
CA ILE A 95 -6.51 -7.35 -8.94
C ILE A 95 -5.95 -8.32 -9.97
N HIS A 96 -5.86 -7.89 -11.24
CA HIS A 96 -5.24 -8.70 -12.30
C HIS A 96 -3.78 -8.95 -11.99
N PHE A 97 -3.02 -7.93 -11.63
CA PHE A 97 -1.62 -8.03 -11.22
C PHE A 97 -1.42 -9.03 -10.06
N LEU A 98 -2.19 -8.90 -8.96
CA LEU A 98 -2.12 -9.83 -7.82
C LEU A 98 -2.49 -11.26 -8.22
N LYS A 99 -3.44 -11.44 -9.12
CA LYS A 99 -3.83 -12.75 -9.64
C LYS A 99 -2.70 -13.40 -10.43
N MET A 100 -1.92 -12.61 -11.16
CA MET A 100 -0.81 -13.08 -12.00
C MET A 100 0.51 -13.22 -11.24
N TRP A 101 0.61 -12.71 -10.00
CA TRP A 101 1.81 -12.84 -9.18
C TRP A 101 2.18 -14.31 -8.95
N PRO A 102 3.49 -14.69 -9.04
CA PRO A 102 3.93 -16.05 -8.80
C PRO A 102 3.54 -16.58 -7.42
N LYS A 103 2.86 -17.72 -7.36
CA LYS A 103 2.28 -18.24 -6.10
C LYS A 103 3.32 -18.76 -5.11
N ASP A 104 4.50 -19.10 -5.58
CA ASP A 104 5.65 -19.53 -4.79
C ASP A 104 6.50 -18.35 -4.25
N GLU A 105 6.27 -17.15 -4.76
CA GLU A 105 6.92 -15.94 -4.28
C GLU A 105 6.01 -15.17 -3.30
N LYS A 106 6.55 -14.80 -2.14
CA LYS A 106 5.82 -13.97 -1.20
C LYS A 106 6.09 -12.49 -1.46
N ILE A 107 5.05 -11.69 -1.28
CA ILE A 107 5.17 -10.23 -1.24
C ILE A 107 5.49 -9.85 0.22
N ASP A 108 6.56 -9.12 0.42
CA ASP A 108 7.04 -8.74 1.76
C ASP A 108 6.37 -7.46 2.27
N VAL A 109 6.19 -6.49 1.37
CA VAL A 109 5.52 -5.22 1.68
C VAL A 109 4.51 -4.91 0.58
N VAL A 110 3.29 -4.60 0.96
CA VAL A 110 2.25 -4.11 0.04
C VAL A 110 1.76 -2.76 0.55
N PHE A 111 1.71 -1.77 -0.32
CA PHE A 111 0.96 -0.53 -0.10
C PHE A 111 -0.28 -0.54 -0.99
N VAL A 112 -1.45 -0.28 -0.43
CA VAL A 112 -2.74 -0.30 -1.13
C VAL A 112 -3.38 1.07 -1.01
N ASP A 113 -3.51 1.76 -2.14
CA ASP A 113 -4.07 3.12 -2.24
C ASP A 113 -4.61 3.39 -3.65
N ASP A 114 -5.41 2.46 -4.19
CA ASP A 114 -5.95 2.57 -5.55
C ASP A 114 -7.45 2.85 -5.55
N TRP A 115 -8.29 1.83 -5.69
CA TRP A 115 -9.75 1.98 -5.75
C TRP A 115 -10.40 1.63 -4.43
N HIS A 116 -11.04 2.61 -3.78
CA HIS A 116 -11.50 2.53 -2.39
C HIS A 116 -12.87 1.88 -2.19
N SER A 117 -13.41 1.15 -3.19
CA SER A 117 -14.65 0.43 -2.98
C SER A 117 -14.46 -0.81 -2.11
N TYR A 118 -15.45 -1.12 -1.28
CA TYR A 118 -15.44 -2.31 -0.44
C TYR A 118 -15.13 -3.59 -1.22
N ARG A 119 -15.77 -3.76 -2.37
CA ARG A 119 -15.61 -4.97 -3.19
C ARG A 119 -14.20 -5.09 -3.74
N HIS A 120 -13.63 -3.99 -4.21
CA HIS A 120 -12.29 -3.96 -4.76
C HIS A 120 -11.25 -4.31 -3.69
N VAL A 121 -11.24 -3.58 -2.57
CA VAL A 121 -10.31 -3.83 -1.45
C VAL A 121 -10.48 -5.23 -0.87
N LYS A 122 -11.73 -5.72 -0.77
CA LYS A 122 -11.98 -7.10 -0.33
C LYS A 122 -11.34 -8.14 -1.26
N HIS A 123 -11.45 -7.95 -2.57
CA HIS A 123 -10.81 -8.85 -3.54
C HIS A 123 -9.27 -8.78 -3.45
N GLN A 124 -8.69 -7.58 -3.31
CA GLN A 124 -7.25 -7.45 -3.09
C GLN A 124 -6.81 -8.22 -1.83
N LEU A 125 -7.50 -8.03 -0.70
CA LEU A 125 -7.19 -8.72 0.54
C LEU A 125 -7.32 -10.24 0.43
N GLN A 126 -8.25 -10.75 -0.39
CA GLN A 126 -8.38 -12.18 -0.66
C GLN A 126 -7.18 -12.75 -1.44
N TYR A 127 -6.64 -12.02 -2.43
CA TYR A 127 -5.42 -12.42 -3.11
C TYR A 127 -4.20 -12.29 -2.20
N LEU A 128 -4.09 -11.17 -1.50
CA LEU A 128 -3.01 -10.91 -0.56
C LEU A 128 -2.95 -11.96 0.55
N ASP A 129 -4.10 -12.52 0.98
CA ASP A 129 -4.11 -13.61 1.94
C ASP A 129 -3.31 -14.84 1.48
N GLN A 130 -3.18 -15.07 0.19
CA GLN A 130 -2.40 -16.16 -0.37
C GLN A 130 -0.94 -15.77 -0.63
N LEU A 131 -0.68 -14.48 -0.91
CA LEU A 131 0.60 -13.97 -1.37
C LEU A 131 1.50 -13.44 -0.25
N VAL A 132 0.94 -13.10 0.92
CA VAL A 132 1.71 -12.61 2.07
C VAL A 132 1.92 -13.69 3.13
N GLY A 133 3.01 -13.55 3.87
CA GLY A 133 3.35 -14.39 5.02
C GLY A 133 3.25 -13.65 6.37
N PRO A 134 3.56 -14.32 7.50
CA PRO A 134 3.53 -13.67 8.82
C PRO A 134 4.58 -12.57 9.02
N SER A 135 5.62 -12.53 8.21
CA SER A 135 6.65 -11.47 8.20
C SER A 135 6.34 -10.36 7.20
N SER A 136 5.31 -10.52 6.38
CA SER A 136 4.88 -9.47 5.43
C SER A 136 4.07 -8.39 6.13
N ILE A 137 4.09 -7.20 5.55
CA ILE A 137 3.33 -6.04 6.02
C ILE A 137 2.45 -5.54 4.87
N ILE A 138 1.17 -5.32 5.15
CA ILE A 138 0.27 -4.60 4.26
C ILE A 138 0.01 -3.24 4.90
N LEU A 139 0.24 -2.18 4.13
CA LEU A 139 -0.02 -0.78 4.45
C LEU A 139 -1.21 -0.34 3.59
N LEU A 140 -2.35 -0.06 4.19
CA LEU A 140 -3.57 0.29 3.48
C LEU A 140 -4.00 1.70 3.87
N HIS A 141 -4.13 2.57 2.88
CA HIS A 141 -4.55 3.96 3.06
C HIS A 141 -6.07 4.12 3.12
N ASP A 142 -6.54 5.28 3.55
CA ASP A 142 -7.95 5.73 3.50
C ASP A 142 -8.94 4.96 4.38
N LEU A 143 -8.48 4.25 5.40
CA LEU A 143 -9.39 3.49 6.27
C LEU A 143 -10.26 4.39 7.16
N MET A 144 -9.77 5.59 7.52
CA MET A 144 -10.49 6.52 8.39
C MET A 144 -11.47 7.41 7.64
N TYR A 145 -11.32 7.54 6.33
CA TYR A 145 -12.16 8.43 5.54
C TYR A 145 -13.64 8.00 5.57
N GLY A 146 -13.93 6.71 5.64
CA GLY A 146 -15.27 6.14 5.70
C GLY A 146 -15.86 5.92 7.08
N ASN A 147 -15.16 6.32 8.17
CA ASN A 147 -15.53 5.90 9.52
C ASN A 147 -16.43 6.90 10.27
N THR A 148 -16.74 8.07 9.73
CA THR A 148 -17.44 9.15 10.43
C THR A 148 -18.91 9.29 10.10
N GLU A 149 -19.37 8.71 8.99
CA GLU A 149 -20.78 8.68 8.59
C GLU A 149 -21.02 7.43 7.73
N PRO A 150 -22.24 6.90 7.64
CA PRO A 150 -22.57 5.94 6.59
C PRO A 150 -22.38 6.65 5.24
N PHE A 151 -21.26 6.34 4.58
CA PHE A 151 -20.87 7.01 3.34
C PHE A 151 -21.84 6.69 2.22
N TYR A 152 -22.79 7.55 2.07
CA TYR A 152 -23.51 7.79 0.85
C TYR A 152 -22.95 9.01 0.12
N HIS A 153 -21.66 9.11 0.02
CA HIS A 153 -21.10 9.98 -0.98
C HIS A 153 -21.07 9.20 -2.29
N SER A 154 -22.22 9.18 -2.94
CA SER A 154 -22.27 9.30 -4.39
C SER A 154 -21.63 10.64 -4.75
N ASP A 155 -20.36 10.81 -4.44
CA ASP A 155 -19.60 11.93 -4.94
C ASP A 155 -19.29 11.63 -6.40
N LEU A 156 -20.28 11.95 -7.23
CA LEU A 156 -20.18 11.87 -8.69
C LEU A 156 -18.96 12.64 -9.21
N ALA A 157 -18.42 13.58 -8.44
CA ALA A 157 -17.21 14.32 -8.75
C ALA A 157 -15.94 13.46 -8.71
N HIS A 158 -15.95 12.33 -7.99
CA HIS A 158 -14.81 11.44 -7.86
C HIS A 158 -15.07 10.01 -8.39
N GLY A 159 -16.07 9.83 -9.27
CA GLY A 159 -16.33 8.54 -9.91
C GLY A 159 -17.22 7.59 -9.10
N GLY A 160 -18.25 8.11 -8.47
CA GLY A 160 -19.49 7.47 -8.01
C GLY A 160 -19.43 6.20 -7.14
N ASP A 161 -18.59 5.25 -7.49
CA ASP A 161 -18.53 3.93 -6.86
C ASP A 161 -17.25 3.70 -6.06
N GLN A 162 -16.37 4.71 -5.95
CA GLN A 162 -15.07 4.56 -5.34
C GLN A 162 -15.15 4.21 -3.84
N TRP A 163 -16.19 4.64 -3.16
CA TRP A 163 -16.38 4.50 -1.72
C TRP A 163 -17.64 3.71 -1.36
N ASP A 164 -18.02 2.77 -2.18
CA ASP A 164 -19.24 2.00 -1.98
C ASP A 164 -19.22 1.15 -0.68
N GLU A 165 -20.39 0.92 -0.12
CA GLU A 165 -20.65 -0.06 0.93
C GLU A 165 -19.71 -0.02 2.15
N GLY A 166 -19.12 1.13 2.49
CA GLY A 166 -18.23 1.29 3.65
C GLY A 166 -16.75 1.14 3.31
N GLY A 167 -16.41 1.06 2.03
CA GLY A 167 -15.04 1.16 1.51
C GLY A 167 -14.01 0.23 2.14
N PRO A 168 -12.75 0.71 2.24
CA PRO A 168 -11.65 -0.05 2.81
C PRO A 168 -11.88 -0.46 4.27
N TYR A 169 -12.54 0.40 5.07
CA TYR A 169 -12.83 0.10 6.46
C TYR A 169 -13.60 -1.20 6.63
N ARG A 170 -14.70 -1.38 5.87
CA ARG A 170 -15.52 -2.59 5.96
C ARG A 170 -14.75 -3.83 5.52
N ALA A 171 -13.95 -3.72 4.46
CA ALA A 171 -13.15 -4.83 3.97
C ALA A 171 -12.15 -5.34 5.04
N VAL A 172 -11.52 -4.42 5.78
CA VAL A 172 -10.60 -4.75 6.87
C VAL A 172 -11.35 -5.26 8.10
N ALA A 173 -12.49 -4.63 8.47
CA ALA A 173 -13.28 -5.04 9.64
C ALA A 173 -13.87 -6.47 9.52
N GLU A 174 -14.06 -6.97 8.29
CA GLU A 174 -14.51 -8.34 8.03
C GLU A 174 -13.36 -9.39 8.06
N LEU A 175 -12.10 -8.95 8.19
CA LEU A 175 -10.99 -9.89 8.33
C LEU A 175 -11.12 -10.71 9.62
N ASN A 176 -10.83 -12.01 9.53
CA ASN A 176 -10.89 -12.87 10.70
C ASN A 176 -9.77 -12.51 11.71
N PRO A 177 -10.11 -12.03 12.93
CA PRO A 177 -9.13 -11.59 13.91
C PRO A 177 -8.30 -12.74 14.51
N GLN A 178 -8.64 -14.00 14.23
CA GLN A 178 -7.78 -15.13 14.58
C GLN A 178 -6.53 -15.21 13.69
N PHE A 179 -6.62 -14.73 12.45
CA PHE A 179 -5.54 -14.80 11.46
C PHE A 179 -4.92 -13.47 11.15
N TRP A 180 -5.62 -12.37 11.41
CA TRP A 180 -5.20 -11.03 11.09
C TRP A 180 -5.17 -10.12 12.31
N GLU A 181 -4.26 -9.17 12.32
CA GLU A 181 -4.26 -8.05 13.23
C GLU A 181 -3.92 -6.78 12.47
N TRP A 182 -4.44 -5.66 12.94
CA TRP A 182 -4.22 -4.35 12.34
C TRP A 182 -4.27 -3.22 13.36
N SER A 183 -3.67 -2.10 12.98
CA SER A 183 -3.73 -0.86 13.71
C SER A 183 -3.75 0.29 12.72
N THR A 184 -4.52 1.34 13.00
CA THR A 184 -4.69 2.49 12.11
C THR A 184 -4.13 3.75 12.75
N LEU A 185 -3.26 4.45 12.00
CA LEU A 185 -2.78 5.80 12.31
C LEU A 185 -3.83 6.81 11.82
N PRO A 186 -4.27 7.78 12.66
CA PRO A 186 -5.54 8.49 12.42
C PRO A 186 -5.44 9.74 11.52
N TRP A 187 -4.27 10.14 11.07
CA TRP A 187 -4.09 11.33 10.22
C TRP A 187 -4.07 10.96 8.73
N ASN A 188 -4.26 11.97 7.85
CA ASN A 188 -4.30 11.81 6.40
C ASN A 188 -5.20 10.62 5.98
N ASN A 189 -6.48 10.67 6.32
CA ASN A 189 -7.49 9.65 6.02
C ASN A 189 -7.23 8.26 6.62
N GLY A 190 -6.16 8.11 7.39
CA GLY A 190 -5.77 6.86 8.06
C GLY A 190 -4.86 5.95 7.24
N LEU A 191 -3.74 5.55 7.85
CA LEU A 191 -2.88 4.50 7.35
C LEU A 191 -3.01 3.28 8.25
N THR A 192 -3.48 2.18 7.71
CA THR A 192 -3.67 0.93 8.44
C THR A 192 -2.53 -0.03 8.15
N ILE A 193 -1.91 -0.51 9.20
CA ILE A 193 -0.88 -1.54 9.16
C ILE A 193 -1.55 -2.87 9.46
N LEU A 194 -1.55 -3.79 8.48
CA LEU A 194 -2.10 -5.13 8.64
C LEU A 194 -0.97 -6.16 8.55
N ARG A 195 -1.09 -7.21 9.34
CA ARG A 195 -0.25 -8.39 9.20
C ARG A 195 -0.99 -9.68 9.53
N LYS A 196 -0.51 -10.78 8.97
CA LYS A 196 -0.93 -12.12 9.36
C LYS A 196 -0.32 -12.52 10.70
N LYS A 197 -1.13 -13.13 11.56
CA LYS A 197 -0.63 -13.74 12.79
C LYS A 197 0.10 -15.04 12.46
N TYR A 198 1.12 -15.36 13.24
CA TYR A 198 1.73 -16.67 13.18
C TYR A 198 0.68 -17.72 13.53
N SER A 199 0.51 -18.74 12.68
CA SER A 199 -0.34 -19.87 13.03
C SER A 199 0.28 -20.58 14.24
N ASN A 200 -0.55 -20.91 15.24
CA ASN A 200 -0.14 -21.60 16.48
C ASN A 200 0.55 -22.98 16.27
N LYS A 201 0.80 -23.39 15.02
CA LYS A 201 1.55 -24.62 14.70
C LYS A 201 3.00 -24.60 15.22
N TYR A 202 3.56 -23.43 15.56
CA TYR A 202 4.92 -23.28 16.05
C TYR A 202 5.05 -23.17 17.57
N HIS A 203 3.95 -23.14 18.33
CA HIS A 203 3.97 -23.12 19.80
C HIS A 203 3.91 -24.50 20.46
N ARG A 204 4.00 -25.57 19.69
CA ARG A 204 4.13 -26.94 20.24
C ARG A 204 5.54 -27.50 19.95
N ARG A 205 6.54 -26.91 20.56
CA ARG A 205 7.83 -27.54 20.80
C ARG A 205 8.34 -27.13 22.18
#